data_7f961bde80d25dfb711725413763d2fc
#
_entry.id   7f961bde80d25dfb711725413763d2fc
#
_cell.length_a   1.000
_cell.length_b   1.000
_cell.length_c   1.000
_cell.angle_alpha   90.00
_cell.angle_beta   90.00
_cell.angle_gamma   90.00
#
_symmetry.space_group_name_H-M   'P 1'
#
loop_
_entity.id
_entity.type
_entity.pdbx_description
1 polymer ?
#
loop_
_entity_poly.entity_id
_entity_poly.type
_entity_poly.pdbx_seq_one_letter_code
_entity_poly.pdbx_strand_id
1 'polypeptide(L)' 'YDLIVANILAAPLLDLAEAFSASVRPGGRVLLSGLLVEQAASILTGYHQCGFAFERRIDLETGGAWWRSLILRRS' A
#
# COMPACT_ATOMS: atom_id res chain seq x y z
N TYR A 1 2.09 14.64 -5.23
CA TYR A 1 2.70 14.31 -3.93
C TYR A 1 3.93 13.44 -4.10
N ASP A 2 4.90 13.63 -3.23
CA ASP A 2 6.07 12.77 -3.13
C ASP A 2 5.83 11.55 -2.26
N LEU A 3 4.94 11.68 -1.28
CA LEU A 3 4.61 10.63 -0.33
C LEU A 3 3.15 10.75 0.09
N ILE A 4 2.46 9.64 0.06
CA ILE A 4 1.12 9.50 0.63
C ILE A 4 1.18 8.43 1.71
N VAL A 5 0.60 8.72 2.87
CA VAL A 5 0.46 7.76 3.96
C VAL A 5 -1.01 7.44 4.13
N ALA A 6 -1.36 6.18 3.98
CA ALA A 6 -2.73 5.71 4.13
C ALA A 6 -2.80 4.66 5.23
N ASN A 7 -3.59 4.94 6.26
CA ASN A 7 -3.84 4.01 7.36
C ASN A 7 -5.30 3.60 7.28
N ILE A 8 -5.59 2.59 6.49
CA ILE A 8 -6.95 2.17 6.21
C ILE A 8 -7.14 0.72 6.67
N LEU A 9 -8.12 0.52 7.52
CA LEU A 9 -8.38 -0.79 8.11
C LEU A 9 -9.24 -1.69 7.23
N ALA A 10 -9.67 -1.24 6.09
CA ALA A 10 -10.61 -2.02 5.31
C ALA A 10 -10.54 -1.73 3.81
N ALA A 11 -11.24 -2.48 3.16
CA ALA A 11 -11.40 -2.79 1.78
C ALA A 11 -11.34 -1.73 0.68
N PRO A 12 -11.39 -0.43 0.82
CA PRO A 12 -11.29 0.43 -0.37
C PRO A 12 -9.85 0.72 -0.83
N LEU A 13 -8.84 0.04 -0.31
CA LEU A 13 -7.46 0.30 -0.73
C LEU A 13 -7.25 0.07 -2.23
N LEU A 14 -7.90 -0.94 -2.81
CA LEU A 14 -7.81 -1.19 -4.25
C LEU A 14 -8.47 -0.08 -5.05
N ASP A 15 -9.58 0.46 -4.55
CA ASP A 15 -10.27 1.57 -5.22
C ASP A 15 -9.45 2.86 -5.18
N LEU A 16 -8.60 3.02 -4.18
CA LEU A 16 -7.74 4.18 -4.03
C LEU A 16 -6.47 4.10 -4.90
N ALA A 17 -6.14 2.93 -5.44
CA ALA A 17 -4.91 2.75 -6.20
C ALA A 17 -4.81 3.70 -7.40
N GLU A 18 -5.90 3.87 -8.13
CA GLU A 18 -5.93 4.79 -9.28
C GLU A 18 -5.77 6.25 -8.83
N ALA A 19 -6.46 6.63 -7.75
CA ALA A 19 -6.37 7.98 -7.21
C ALA A 19 -4.94 8.27 -6.74
N PHE A 20 -4.31 7.33 -6.05
CA PHE A 20 -2.92 7.49 -5.62
C PHE A 20 -1.97 7.54 -6.81
N SER A 21 -2.20 6.72 -7.82
CA SER A 21 -1.39 6.75 -9.05
C SER A 21 -1.43 8.11 -9.73
N ALA A 22 -2.58 8.77 -9.73
CA ALA A 22 -2.72 10.10 -10.29
C ALA A 22 -2.11 11.19 -9.42
N SER A 23 -2.01 10.97 -8.10
CA SER A 23 -1.57 11.98 -7.14
C SER A 23 -0.09 11.90 -6.80
N VAL A 24 0.52 10.71 -6.87
CA VAL A 24 1.93 10.52 -6.55
C VAL A 24 2.75 10.67 -7.81
N ARG A 25 3.76 11.53 -7.76
CA ARG A 25 4.66 11.73 -8.90
C ARG A 25 5.49 10.48 -9.17
N PRO A 26 5.99 10.27 -10.41
CA PRO A 26 6.95 9.20 -10.68
C PRO A 26 8.14 9.27 -9.72
N GLY A 27 8.50 8.14 -9.13
CA GLY A 27 9.52 8.08 -8.09
C GLY A 27 9.02 8.37 -6.68
N GLY A 28 7.82 8.87 -6.52
CA GLY A 28 7.19 9.06 -5.22
C GLY A 28 6.74 7.74 -4.59
N ARG A 29 6.30 7.79 -3.36
CA ARG A 29 5.98 6.59 -2.58
C ARG A 29 4.61 6.68 -1.93
N VAL A 30 4.03 5.52 -1.70
CA VAL A 30 2.82 5.35 -0.89
C VAL A 30 3.14 4.39 0.23
N LEU A 31 2.83 4.78 1.46
CA LEU A 31 2.90 3.91 2.62
C LEU A 31 1.48 3.47 2.97
N LEU A 32 1.22 2.17 2.84
CA LEU A 32 -0.05 1.57 3.22
C LEU A 32 0.14 0.82 4.53
N SER A 33 -0.62 1.15 5.56
CA SER A 33 -0.52 0.48 6.86
C SER A 33 -1.87 -0.03 7.32
N GLY A 34 -1.84 -0.94 8.31
CA GLY A 34 -3.06 -1.55 8.82
C GLY A 34 -3.60 -2.70 7.98
N LEU A 35 -2.75 -3.31 7.15
CA LEU A 35 -3.14 -4.46 6.34
C LEU A 35 -2.97 -5.75 7.14
N LEU A 36 -3.96 -6.64 7.04
CA LEU A 36 -3.75 -8.01 7.45
C LEU A 36 -2.83 -8.71 6.45
N VAL A 37 -2.00 -9.62 6.94
CA VAL A 37 -0.98 -10.28 6.11
C VAL A 37 -1.62 -10.98 4.91
N GLU A 38 -2.78 -11.61 5.10
CA GLU A 38 -3.49 -12.30 4.03
C GLU A 38 -4.07 -11.37 2.96
N GLN A 39 -4.16 -10.07 3.22
CA GLN A 39 -4.64 -9.10 2.24
C GLN A 39 -3.54 -8.56 1.34
N ALA A 40 -2.28 -8.71 1.75
CA ALA A 40 -1.16 -8.02 1.12
C ALA A 40 -0.96 -8.42 -0.35
N ALA A 41 -1.15 -9.69 -0.69
CA ALA A 41 -0.94 -10.16 -2.05
C ALA A 41 -1.91 -9.50 -3.05
N SER A 42 -3.20 -9.42 -2.68
CA SER A 42 -4.21 -8.77 -3.53
C SER A 42 -3.91 -7.28 -3.70
N ILE A 43 -3.51 -6.62 -2.64
CA ILE A 43 -3.18 -5.20 -2.66
C ILE A 43 -1.97 -4.96 -3.56
N LEU A 44 -0.91 -5.76 -3.43
CA LEU A 44 0.27 -5.62 -4.26
C LEU A 44 -0.06 -5.80 -5.75
N THR A 45 -0.88 -6.78 -6.09
CA THR A 45 -1.29 -7.04 -7.46
C THR A 45 -2.06 -5.84 -8.04
N GLY A 46 -3.05 -5.33 -7.31
CA GLY A 46 -3.84 -4.20 -7.76
C GLY A 46 -3.02 -2.93 -7.92
N TYR A 47 -2.14 -2.64 -6.98
CA TYR A 47 -1.29 -1.46 -7.04
C TYR A 47 -0.23 -1.57 -8.15
N HIS A 48 0.28 -2.76 -8.38
CA HIS A 48 1.20 -2.99 -9.50
C HIS A 48 0.54 -2.64 -10.85
N GLN A 49 -0.72 -3.01 -11.02
CA GLN A 49 -1.48 -2.67 -12.24
C GLN A 49 -1.66 -1.16 -12.41
N CYS A 50 -1.60 -0.40 -11.32
CA CYS A 50 -1.71 1.06 -11.37
C CYS A 50 -0.34 1.77 -11.41
N GLY A 51 0.73 1.03 -11.65
CA GLY A 51 2.05 1.61 -11.82
C GLY A 51 2.89 1.71 -10.56
N PHE A 52 2.55 0.96 -9.52
CA PHE A 52 3.35 0.90 -8.29
C PHE A 52 4.19 -0.36 -8.24
N ALA A 53 5.43 -0.22 -7.80
CA ALA A 53 6.34 -1.33 -7.57
C ALA A 53 6.53 -1.52 -6.06
N PHE A 54 6.55 -2.77 -5.63
CA PHE A 54 6.85 -3.10 -4.24
C PHE A 54 8.28 -2.68 -3.90
N GLU A 55 8.44 -1.99 -2.78
CA GLU A 55 9.76 -1.58 -2.32
C GLU A 55 10.12 -2.22 -0.99
N ARG A 56 9.20 -2.21 -0.01
CA ARG A 56 9.49 -2.71 1.33
C ARG A 56 8.22 -3.11 2.06
N ARG A 57 8.34 -4.08 2.96
CA ARG A 57 7.27 -4.42 3.89
C ARG A 57 7.78 -4.33 5.32
N ILE A 58 6.88 -4.01 6.24
CA ILE A 58 7.13 -4.01 7.67
C ILE A 58 5.99 -4.78 8.32
N ASP A 59 6.31 -5.84 9.06
CA ASP A 59 5.33 -6.65 9.76
C ASP A 59 5.40 -6.38 11.25
N LEU A 60 4.24 -6.25 11.89
CA LEU A 60 4.14 -6.00 13.31
C LEU A 60 3.06 -6.89 13.91
N GLU A 61 3.39 -7.56 15.00
CA GLU A 61 2.41 -8.32 15.77
C GLU A 61 1.87 -7.46 16.92
N THR A 62 0.54 -7.42 17.04
CA THR A 62 -0.14 -6.70 18.11
C THR A 62 -1.43 -7.43 18.46
N GLY A 63 -1.61 -7.78 19.73
CA GLY A 63 -2.85 -8.42 20.19
C GLY A 63 -3.13 -9.75 19.53
N GLY A 64 -2.11 -10.53 19.16
CA GLY A 64 -2.28 -11.82 18.53
C GLY A 64 -2.54 -11.77 17.01
N ALA A 65 -2.56 -10.58 16.42
CA ALA A 65 -2.73 -10.41 14.98
C ALA A 65 -1.45 -9.86 14.35
N TRP A 66 -1.18 -10.27 13.13
CA TRP A 66 -0.08 -9.75 12.34
C TRP A 66 -0.60 -8.69 11.38
N TRP A 67 0.02 -7.52 11.43
CA TRP A 67 -0.30 -6.39 10.59
C TRP A 67 0.87 -6.06 9.70
N ARG A 68 0.57 -5.72 8.44
CA ARG A 68 1.60 -5.41 7.46
C ARG A 68 1.49 -3.96 7.00
N SER A 69 2.63 -3.31 6.87
CA SER A 69 2.75 -2.04 6.18
C SER A 69 3.57 -2.25 4.90
N LEU A 70 3.15 -1.63 3.83
CA LEU A 70 3.80 -1.75 2.53
C LEU A 70 4.26 -0.37 2.07
N ILE A 71 5.49 -0.31 1.58
CA ILE A 71 6.01 0.87 0.91
C ILE A 71 6.09 0.55 -0.57
N LEU A 72 5.36 1.30 -1.37
CA LEU A 72 5.29 1.11 -2.81
C LEU A 72 5.80 2.36 -3.50
N ARG A 73 6.53 2.19 -4.59
CA ARG A 73 7.06 3.29 -5.37
C ARG A 73 6.32 3.43 -6.68
N ARG A 74 5.98 4.66 -7.04
CA ARG A 74 5.37 4.99 -8.32
C ARG A 74 6.42 4.92 -9.43
N SER A 75 6.15 4.09 -10.39
CA SER A 75 7.06 3.92 -11.54
C SER A 75 7.13 5.13 -12.46
#